data_e0688d74817b4325d00a1ac0892f85a0
#
_entry.id   e0688d74817b4325d00a1ac0892f85a0
#
_cell.length_a   1.000
_cell.length_b   1.000
_cell.length_c   1.000
_cell.angle_alpha   90.00
_cell.angle_beta   90.00
_cell.angle_gamma   90.00
#
_symmetry.space_group_name_H-M   'P 1'
#
loop_
_entity.id
_entity.type
_entity.pdbx_description
1 polymer ?
#
loop_
_entity_poly.entity_id
_entity_poly.type
_entity_poly.pdbx_seq_one_letter_code
_entity_poly.pdbx_strand_id
1 'polypeptide(L)'
;MMSDLVSPFKAFLKQHGYQLTSERVEIAQVVSQQRRIFTTEELMARLKEEGYRQSRGTVYSTVRLLAESGLIVQLPQSSEAHYLTSEQASLYAVCRCRSCGAEVLYRQPRRLKVLRHTTTHRYRLAQPLLIFYGLCQHCERETAKTNNKKSATQSGMQQQEPASR
;
A
#
# COMPACT_ATOMS: atom_id res chain seq x y z
N MET A 1 19.59 -2.31 -0.77
CA MET A 1 19.76 -3.74 -0.53
C MET A 1 18.42 -4.38 -0.82
N MET A 2 18.37 -5.48 -1.54
CA MET A 2 17.14 -6.26 -1.77
C MET A 2 17.00 -7.18 -0.57
N SER A 3 15.85 -7.16 0.10
CA SER A 3 15.59 -8.12 1.18
C SER A 3 15.45 -9.51 0.59
N ASP A 4 16.15 -10.47 1.16
CA ASP A 4 15.90 -11.87 0.86
C ASP A 4 14.56 -12.29 1.52
N LEU A 5 13.48 -12.33 0.75
CA LEU A 5 12.20 -12.89 1.18
C LEU A 5 12.15 -14.41 1.02
N VAL A 6 13.00 -14.98 0.18
CA VAL A 6 12.94 -16.39 -0.20
C VAL A 6 13.33 -17.30 0.96
N SER A 7 14.45 -17.01 1.63
CA SER A 7 14.94 -17.85 2.74
C SER A 7 13.95 -17.90 3.92
N PRO A 8 13.43 -16.75 4.44
CA PRO A 8 12.44 -16.79 5.51
C PRO A 8 11.11 -17.40 5.07
N PHE A 9 10.71 -17.25 3.80
CA PHE A 9 9.51 -17.89 3.28
C PHE A 9 9.62 -19.40 3.23
N LYS A 10 10.77 -19.94 2.78
CA LYS A 10 11.05 -21.39 2.81
C LYS A 10 10.99 -21.93 4.24
N ALA A 11 11.56 -21.21 5.20
CA ALA A 11 11.51 -21.58 6.61
C ALA A 11 10.07 -21.62 7.13
N PHE A 12 9.26 -20.60 6.83
CA PHE A 12 7.85 -20.54 7.19
C PHE A 12 7.06 -21.72 6.60
N LEU A 13 7.21 -22.01 5.30
CA LEU A 13 6.52 -23.14 4.65
C LEU A 13 6.85 -24.46 5.32
N LYS A 14 8.13 -24.71 5.60
CA LYS A 14 8.58 -25.92 6.29
C LYS A 14 8.00 -26.02 7.71
N GLN A 15 8.03 -24.95 8.46
CA GLN A 15 7.54 -24.92 9.85
C GLN A 15 6.04 -25.21 9.94
N HIS A 16 5.25 -24.77 8.94
CA HIS A 16 3.79 -24.92 8.94
C HIS A 16 3.31 -26.10 8.06
N GLY A 17 4.21 -26.97 7.60
CA GLY A 17 3.87 -28.16 6.82
C GLY A 17 3.36 -27.87 5.40
N TYR A 18 3.60 -26.67 4.89
CA TYR A 18 3.26 -26.33 3.51
C TYR A 18 4.29 -26.87 2.53
N GLN A 19 3.81 -27.34 1.38
CA GLN A 19 4.69 -27.84 0.32
C GLN A 19 5.55 -26.73 -0.26
N LEU A 20 6.86 -26.95 -0.33
CA LEU A 20 7.79 -26.09 -1.00
C LEU A 20 7.84 -26.45 -2.49
N THR A 21 7.28 -25.60 -3.35
CA THR A 21 7.32 -25.78 -4.81
C THR A 21 8.16 -24.69 -5.47
N SER A 22 8.64 -24.96 -6.70
CA SER A 22 9.41 -24.00 -7.50
C SER A 22 8.62 -22.73 -7.75
N GLU A 23 7.32 -22.87 -8.07
CA GLU A 23 6.43 -21.75 -8.33
C GLU A 23 6.32 -20.78 -7.14
N ARG A 24 6.20 -21.32 -5.93
CA ARG A 24 6.16 -20.49 -4.70
C ARG A 24 7.46 -19.72 -4.48
N VAL A 25 8.58 -20.36 -4.78
CA VAL A 25 9.91 -19.72 -4.67
C VAL A 25 10.06 -18.60 -5.70
N GLU A 26 9.67 -18.84 -6.94
CA GLU A 26 9.70 -17.85 -8.03
C GLU A 26 8.82 -16.65 -7.71
N ILE A 27 7.59 -16.89 -7.24
CA ILE A 27 6.68 -15.80 -6.80
C ILE A 27 7.31 -15.00 -5.67
N ALA A 28 7.87 -15.64 -4.65
CA ALA A 28 8.53 -14.94 -3.54
C ALA A 28 9.74 -14.12 -4.02
N GLN A 29 10.46 -14.63 -5.01
CA GLN A 29 11.59 -13.94 -5.63
C GLN A 29 11.14 -12.65 -6.34
N VAL A 30 10.08 -12.73 -7.17
CA VAL A 30 9.51 -11.56 -7.86
C VAL A 30 8.94 -10.55 -6.84
N VAL A 31 8.28 -11.03 -5.77
CA VAL A 31 7.81 -10.16 -4.68
C VAL A 31 8.98 -9.45 -3.98
N SER A 32 10.12 -10.10 -3.79
CA SER A 32 11.30 -9.48 -3.15
C SER A 32 11.86 -8.29 -3.94
N GLN A 33 11.60 -8.26 -5.24
CA GLN A 33 12.04 -7.20 -6.15
C GLN A 33 11.07 -6.01 -6.22
N GLN A 34 9.86 -6.12 -5.63
CA GLN A 34 8.88 -5.05 -5.65
C GLN A 34 9.40 -3.81 -4.94
N ARG A 35 9.31 -2.66 -5.59
CA ARG A 35 9.73 -1.35 -5.06
C ARG A 35 8.56 -0.44 -4.71
N ARG A 36 7.34 -0.85 -5.08
CA ARG A 36 6.11 -0.10 -4.90
C ARG A 36 5.06 -0.97 -4.22
N ILE A 37 3.98 -0.35 -3.79
CA ILE A 37 2.73 -1.03 -3.46
C ILE A 37 2.29 -1.77 -4.73
N PHE A 38 1.81 -3.00 -4.57
CA PHE A 38 1.40 -3.85 -5.70
C PHE A 38 0.10 -4.60 -5.37
N THR A 39 -0.63 -4.97 -6.42
CA THR A 39 -1.78 -5.87 -6.37
C THR A 39 -1.36 -7.28 -6.82
N THR A 40 -2.23 -8.27 -6.61
CA THR A 40 -1.97 -9.63 -7.10
C THR A 40 -1.97 -9.67 -8.63
N GLU A 41 -2.80 -8.83 -9.27
CA GLU A 41 -2.87 -8.69 -10.73
C GLU A 41 -1.58 -8.13 -11.31
N GLU A 42 -1.05 -7.07 -10.73
CA GLU A 42 0.24 -6.49 -11.12
C GLU A 42 1.39 -7.49 -10.94
N LEU A 43 1.35 -8.27 -9.86
CA LEU A 43 2.32 -9.34 -9.63
C LEU A 43 2.23 -10.41 -10.71
N MET A 44 1.02 -10.83 -11.11
CA MET A 44 0.83 -11.79 -12.21
C MET A 44 1.35 -11.26 -13.55
N ALA A 45 1.11 -9.99 -13.86
CA ALA A 45 1.62 -9.36 -15.06
C ALA A 45 3.16 -9.40 -15.07
N ARG A 46 3.78 -9.05 -13.95
CA ARG A 46 5.24 -9.07 -13.82
C ARG A 46 5.85 -10.48 -13.90
N LEU A 47 5.21 -11.47 -13.27
CA LEU A 47 5.64 -12.88 -13.41
C LEU A 47 5.65 -13.32 -14.87
N LYS A 48 4.62 -12.92 -15.65
CA LYS A 48 4.55 -13.22 -17.08
C LYS A 48 5.65 -12.51 -17.88
N GLU A 49 5.95 -11.25 -17.56
CA GLU A 49 7.05 -10.48 -18.17
C GLU A 49 8.42 -11.14 -17.92
N GLU A 50 8.63 -11.69 -16.72
CA GLU A 50 9.85 -12.41 -16.35
C GLU A 50 9.88 -13.88 -16.88
N GLY A 51 8.86 -14.28 -17.65
CA GLY A 51 8.79 -15.60 -18.31
C GLY A 51 8.20 -16.72 -17.45
N TYR A 52 7.72 -16.43 -16.25
CA TYR A 52 7.08 -17.42 -15.38
C TYR A 52 5.62 -17.65 -15.79
N ARG A 53 5.19 -18.91 -15.84
CA ARG A 53 3.83 -19.33 -16.20
C ARG A 53 3.12 -19.92 -14.99
N GLN A 54 2.70 -19.05 -14.08
CA GLN A 54 2.01 -19.47 -12.85
C GLN A 54 0.48 -19.41 -13.02
N SER A 55 -0.24 -20.37 -12.43
CA SER A 55 -1.68 -20.31 -12.39
C SER A 55 -2.15 -19.18 -11.44
N ARG A 56 -3.33 -18.58 -11.72
CA ARG A 56 -3.92 -17.60 -10.81
C ARG A 56 -4.03 -18.15 -9.38
N GLY A 57 -4.53 -19.37 -9.24
CA GLY A 57 -4.69 -20.04 -7.93
C GLY A 57 -3.36 -20.15 -7.17
N THR A 58 -2.27 -20.50 -7.86
CA THR A 58 -0.92 -20.58 -7.28
C THR A 58 -0.44 -19.20 -6.80
N VAL A 59 -0.63 -18.14 -7.59
CA VAL A 59 -0.22 -16.79 -7.22
C VAL A 59 -1.01 -16.31 -6.00
N TYR A 60 -2.35 -16.39 -6.03
CA TYR A 60 -3.19 -15.96 -4.92
C TYR A 60 -2.90 -16.73 -3.62
N SER A 61 -2.76 -18.06 -3.70
CA SER A 61 -2.43 -18.88 -2.53
C SER A 61 -1.06 -18.54 -1.95
N THR A 62 -0.08 -18.26 -2.81
CA THR A 62 1.27 -17.90 -2.38
C THR A 62 1.32 -16.49 -1.76
N VAL A 63 0.62 -15.52 -2.34
CA VAL A 63 0.50 -14.16 -1.77
C VAL A 63 -0.15 -14.23 -0.37
N ARG A 64 -1.19 -15.05 -0.20
CA ARG A 64 -1.79 -15.29 1.11
C ARG A 64 -0.79 -15.86 2.12
N LEU A 65 0.00 -16.87 1.74
CA LEU A 65 1.03 -17.45 2.60
C LEU A 65 2.15 -16.45 2.93
N LEU A 66 2.54 -15.59 1.99
CA LEU A 66 3.49 -14.51 2.23
C LEU A 66 2.94 -13.48 3.23
N ALA A 67 1.64 -13.18 3.17
CA ALA A 67 1.00 -12.31 4.16
C ALA A 67 0.89 -12.98 5.53
N GLU A 68 0.49 -14.25 5.59
CA GLU A 68 0.45 -15.05 6.84
C GLU A 68 1.82 -15.16 7.51
N SER A 69 2.88 -15.28 6.71
CA SER A 69 4.26 -15.31 7.23
C SER A 69 4.76 -13.94 7.71
N GLY A 70 3.99 -12.86 7.48
CA GLY A 70 4.41 -11.50 7.80
C GLY A 70 5.50 -10.94 6.88
N LEU A 71 5.82 -11.59 5.77
CA LEU A 71 6.83 -11.11 4.80
C LEU A 71 6.30 -10.02 3.88
N ILE A 72 4.98 -9.98 3.69
CA ILE A 72 4.28 -8.85 3.08
C ILE A 72 3.15 -8.39 4.00
N VAL A 73 2.72 -7.15 3.82
CA VAL A 73 1.64 -6.53 4.58
C VAL A 73 0.55 -6.12 3.63
N GLN A 74 -0.68 -6.53 3.91
CA GLN A 74 -1.85 -6.05 3.20
C GLN A 74 -2.25 -4.67 3.75
N LEU A 75 -2.51 -3.72 2.86
CA LEU A 75 -3.01 -2.40 3.24
C LEU A 75 -4.50 -2.47 3.56
N PRO A 76 -4.94 -1.90 4.69
CA PRO A 76 -6.35 -1.86 5.05
C PRO A 76 -7.11 -0.86 4.17
N GLN A 77 -8.44 -1.05 4.04
CA GLN A 77 -9.38 -0.10 3.43
C GLN A 77 -9.13 0.20 1.93
N SER A 78 -8.52 -0.71 1.19
CA SER A 78 -8.45 -0.64 -0.27
C SER A 78 -9.63 -1.42 -0.86
N SER A 79 -10.19 -0.94 -1.98
CA SER A 79 -11.24 -1.67 -2.73
C SER A 79 -10.68 -2.98 -3.32
N GLU A 80 -9.43 -2.99 -3.65
CA GLU A 80 -8.63 -4.12 -4.06
C GLU A 80 -7.50 -4.37 -3.03
N ALA A 81 -7.06 -5.62 -2.89
CA ALA A 81 -6.00 -5.96 -1.95
C ALA A 81 -4.64 -5.46 -2.45
N HIS A 82 -4.14 -4.43 -1.78
CA HIS A 82 -2.83 -3.85 -2.01
C HIS A 82 -1.83 -4.38 -0.99
N TYR A 83 -0.61 -4.65 -1.44
CA TYR A 83 0.45 -5.23 -0.64
C TYR A 83 1.74 -4.42 -0.73
N LEU A 84 2.56 -4.51 0.30
CA LEU A 84 3.94 -4.05 0.31
C LEU A 84 4.79 -5.05 1.11
N THR A 85 6.10 -5.08 0.86
CA THR A 85 6.99 -5.94 1.64
C THR A 85 7.11 -5.41 3.07
N SER A 86 7.38 -6.30 4.02
CA SER A 86 7.59 -5.95 5.43
C SER A 86 8.74 -4.98 5.64
N GLU A 87 9.78 -5.10 4.82
CA GLU A 87 10.86 -4.13 4.82
C GLU A 87 10.37 -2.74 4.41
N GLN A 88 9.56 -2.64 3.34
CA GLN A 88 8.97 -1.37 2.93
C GLN A 88 8.08 -0.78 4.03
N ALA A 89 7.19 -1.58 4.63
CA ALA A 89 6.35 -1.15 5.74
C ALA A 89 7.18 -0.61 6.92
N SER A 90 8.38 -1.17 7.11
CA SER A 90 9.29 -0.75 8.15
C SER A 90 10.06 0.53 7.83
N LEU A 91 10.29 0.87 6.57
CA LEU A 91 11.09 2.02 6.12
C LEU A 91 10.24 3.19 5.62
N TYR A 92 9.03 2.91 5.17
CA TYR A 92 8.15 3.87 4.53
C TYR A 92 6.81 3.97 5.25
N ALA A 93 6.20 5.13 5.18
CA ALA A 93 4.78 5.33 5.44
C ALA A 93 4.02 5.26 4.11
N VAL A 94 2.78 4.83 4.16
CA VAL A 94 1.85 4.91 3.03
C VAL A 94 1.13 6.26 3.12
N CYS A 95 1.18 7.07 2.06
CA CYS A 95 0.34 8.25 1.94
C CYS A 95 -0.83 7.91 1.01
N ARG A 96 -2.06 7.99 1.52
CA ARG A 96 -3.29 7.67 0.79
C ARG A 96 -4.12 8.93 0.58
N CYS A 97 -4.49 9.18 -0.67
CA CYS A 97 -5.40 10.28 -1.01
C CYS A 97 -6.85 9.92 -0.63
N ARG A 98 -7.50 10.78 0.16
CA ARG A 98 -8.91 10.58 0.54
C ARG A 98 -9.88 10.79 -0.62
N SER A 99 -9.48 11.51 -1.66
CA SER A 99 -10.32 11.82 -2.81
C SER A 99 -10.26 10.77 -3.90
N CYS A 100 -9.08 10.42 -4.40
CA CYS A 100 -8.91 9.48 -5.51
C CYS A 100 -8.37 8.12 -5.13
N GLY A 101 -8.04 7.86 -3.86
CA GLY A 101 -7.50 6.60 -3.39
C GLY A 101 -6.02 6.35 -3.75
N ALA A 102 -5.38 7.24 -4.50
CA ALA A 102 -3.97 7.06 -4.90
C ALA A 102 -3.07 6.86 -3.68
N GLU A 103 -2.14 5.90 -3.81
CA GLU A 103 -1.22 5.52 -2.75
C GLU A 103 0.23 5.69 -3.20
N VAL A 104 1.05 6.26 -2.32
CA VAL A 104 2.48 6.40 -2.54
C VAL A 104 3.25 6.07 -1.26
N LEU A 105 4.47 5.56 -1.43
CA LEU A 105 5.39 5.33 -0.32
C LEU A 105 6.18 6.59 -0.03
N TYR A 106 6.15 7.03 1.23
CA TYR A 106 6.95 8.14 1.73
C TYR A 106 7.97 7.64 2.75
N ARG A 107 9.25 7.93 2.52
CA ARG A 107 10.31 7.49 3.43
C ARG A 107 10.12 8.11 4.81
N GLN A 108 9.99 7.27 5.83
CA GLN A 108 9.76 7.74 7.19
C GLN A 108 10.95 8.56 7.70
N PRO A 109 10.71 9.73 8.28
CA PRO A 109 11.76 10.48 8.97
C PRO A 109 12.30 9.67 10.15
N ARG A 110 13.58 9.84 10.47
CA ARG A 110 14.28 9.07 11.53
C ARG A 110 13.54 9.07 12.88
N ARG A 111 12.83 10.16 13.20
CA ARG A 111 12.10 10.34 14.47
C ARG A 111 10.92 9.36 14.61
N LEU A 112 10.30 8.92 13.52
CA LEU A 112 9.19 7.96 13.56
C LEU A 112 9.65 6.50 13.74
N LYS A 113 10.94 6.23 13.56
CA LYS A 113 11.51 4.89 13.79
C LYS A 113 11.42 4.43 15.24
N VAL A 114 11.29 5.36 16.18
CA VAL A 114 11.16 5.06 17.62
C VAL A 114 9.89 4.26 17.93
N LEU A 115 8.81 4.45 17.17
CA LEU A 115 7.55 3.75 17.36
C LEU A 115 7.62 2.23 17.07
N ARG A 116 8.68 1.77 16.40
CA ARG A 116 8.86 0.34 16.05
C ARG A 116 9.20 -0.55 17.24
N HIS A 117 9.72 0.02 18.31
CA HIS A 117 10.15 -0.70 19.50
C HIS A 117 9.10 -0.64 20.63
N THR A 118 7.88 -0.19 20.29
CA THR A 118 6.80 -0.18 21.28
C THR A 118 6.35 -1.60 21.54
N THR A 119 6.56 -2.06 22.77
CA THR A 119 6.06 -3.35 23.26
C THR A 119 4.88 -3.10 24.20
N THR A 120 3.92 -4.02 24.21
CA THR A 120 2.83 -4.02 25.19
C THR A 120 2.80 -5.35 25.93
N HIS A 121 2.40 -5.32 27.20
CA HIS A 121 2.28 -6.55 28.01
C HIS A 121 1.17 -7.50 27.53
N ARG A 122 0.21 -6.99 26.72
CA ARG A 122 -0.97 -7.75 26.28
C ARG A 122 -0.91 -8.25 24.84
N TYR A 123 -0.02 -7.68 24.01
CA TYR A 123 0.03 -8.00 22.58
C TYR A 123 1.47 -8.26 22.14
N ARG A 124 1.64 -9.33 21.39
CA ARG A 124 2.88 -9.55 20.62
C ARG A 124 2.74 -8.77 19.32
N LEU A 125 3.37 -7.60 19.24
CA LEU A 125 3.35 -6.77 18.04
C LEU A 125 4.23 -7.41 16.96
N ALA A 126 3.63 -7.68 15.78
CA ALA A 126 4.34 -8.30 14.68
C ALA A 126 4.99 -7.23 13.77
N GLN A 127 4.22 -6.23 13.32
CA GLN A 127 4.71 -5.29 12.33
C GLN A 127 3.95 -3.95 12.39
N PRO A 128 4.65 -2.81 12.51
CA PRO A 128 4.03 -1.50 12.42
C PRO A 128 3.72 -1.17 10.96
N LEU A 129 2.54 -0.62 10.71
CA LEU A 129 2.14 -0.01 9.44
C LEU A 129 1.70 1.43 9.71
N LEU A 130 2.36 2.40 9.08
CA LEU A 130 2.05 3.81 9.22
C LEU A 130 1.36 4.31 7.95
N ILE A 131 0.15 4.83 8.10
CA ILE A 131 -0.63 5.37 6.99
C ILE A 131 -1.01 6.82 7.29
N PHE A 132 -0.70 7.72 6.35
CA PHE A 132 -1.17 9.09 6.35
C PHE A 132 -2.32 9.25 5.35
N TYR A 133 -3.39 9.88 5.78
CA TYR A 133 -4.51 10.26 4.94
C TYR A 133 -4.47 11.75 4.63
N GLY A 134 -4.54 12.12 3.35
CA GLY A 134 -4.51 13.50 2.91
C GLY A 134 -5.11 13.67 1.52
N LEU A 135 -4.75 14.74 0.83
CA LEU A 135 -5.03 14.94 -0.58
C LEU A 135 -3.71 14.82 -1.36
N CYS A 136 -3.75 14.16 -2.51
CA CYS A 136 -2.62 14.21 -3.44
C CYS A 136 -2.60 15.58 -4.14
N GLN A 137 -1.47 15.98 -4.67
CA GLN A 137 -1.28 17.27 -5.31
C GLN A 137 -2.29 17.55 -6.44
N HIS A 138 -2.69 16.50 -7.17
CA HIS A 138 -3.72 16.63 -8.22
C HIS A 138 -5.08 16.97 -7.62
N CYS A 139 -5.56 16.21 -6.65
CA CYS A 139 -6.87 16.44 -6.01
C CYS A 139 -6.92 17.76 -5.22
N GLU A 140 -5.82 18.16 -4.60
CA GLU A 140 -5.71 19.44 -3.91
C GLU A 140 -5.90 20.62 -4.87
N ARG A 141 -5.24 20.57 -6.05
CA ARG A 141 -5.41 21.58 -7.11
C ARG A 141 -6.84 21.64 -7.65
N GLU A 142 -7.48 20.48 -7.86
CA GLU A 142 -8.87 20.44 -8.34
C GLU A 142 -9.85 20.98 -7.29
N THR A 143 -9.66 20.66 -6.02
CA THR A 143 -10.48 21.20 -4.93
C THR A 143 -10.32 22.73 -4.82
N ALA A 144 -9.10 23.24 -4.95
CA ALA A 144 -8.83 24.68 -4.94
C ALA A 144 -9.54 25.43 -6.09
N LYS A 145 -9.52 24.85 -7.30
CA LYS A 145 -10.24 25.43 -8.47
C LYS A 145 -11.75 25.46 -8.26
N THR A 146 -12.32 24.40 -7.67
CA THR A 146 -13.76 24.29 -7.40
C THR A 146 -14.22 25.32 -6.34
N ASN A 147 -13.41 25.53 -5.30
CA ASN A 147 -13.71 26.52 -4.25
C ASN A 147 -13.63 27.95 -4.81
N ASN A 148 -12.67 28.23 -5.68
CA ASN A 148 -12.53 29.55 -6.31
C ASN A 148 -13.69 29.88 -7.26
N LYS A 149 -14.27 28.87 -7.94
CA LYS A 149 -15.49 29.05 -8.75
C LYS A 149 -16.73 29.33 -7.90
N LYS A 150 -16.86 28.66 -6.73
CA LYS A 150 -18.01 28.91 -5.84
C LYS A 150 -17.98 30.30 -5.20
N SER A 151 -16.82 30.80 -4.82
CA SER A 151 -16.70 32.16 -4.27
C SER A 151 -16.97 33.25 -5.33
N ALA A 152 -16.56 33.02 -6.58
CA ALA A 152 -16.86 33.97 -7.68
C ALA A 152 -18.36 34.04 -8.04
N THR A 153 -19.11 32.95 -7.88
CA THR A 153 -20.56 32.91 -8.16
C THR A 153 -21.39 33.55 -7.05
N GLN A 154 -20.90 33.52 -5.79
CA GLN A 154 -21.61 34.19 -4.66
C GLN A 154 -21.40 35.71 -4.61
N SER A 155 -20.30 36.22 -5.17
CA SER A 155 -20.06 37.67 -5.22
C SER A 155 -20.89 38.38 -6.31
N GLY A 156 -21.50 37.65 -7.24
CA GLY A 156 -22.32 38.21 -8.34
C GLY A 156 -23.80 38.40 -8.01
N MET A 157 -24.30 37.96 -6.84
CA MET A 157 -25.74 38.03 -6.49
C MET A 157 -26.14 39.10 -5.47
N GLN A 158 -25.26 40.04 -5.13
CA GLN A 158 -25.56 41.11 -4.16
C GLN A 158 -25.55 42.52 -4.76
N GLN A 159 -26.06 42.70 -5.97
CA GLN A 159 -26.34 44.04 -6.50
C GLN A 159 -27.60 44.03 -7.36
N GLN A 160 -28.76 43.99 -6.69
CA GLN A 160 -30.01 44.52 -7.25
C GLN A 160 -31.01 44.75 -6.08
N GLU A 161 -30.87 45.86 -5.38
CA GLU A 161 -32.00 46.48 -4.70
C GLU A 161 -32.62 47.50 -5.62
N PRO A 162 -33.91 47.41 -5.95
CA PRO A 162 -34.58 48.47 -6.70
C PRO A 162 -35.01 49.54 -5.70
N ALA A 163 -34.53 50.76 -5.89
CA ALA A 163 -35.11 51.95 -5.32
C ALA A 163 -36.53 52.11 -5.81
N SER A 164 -37.52 52.13 -4.94
CA SER A 164 -38.88 52.60 -5.18
C SER A 164 -39.41 53.39 -4.00
N ARG A 165 -39.54 54.66 -4.25
CA ARG A 165 -40.48 55.65 -3.76
C ARG A 165 -41.38 55.30 -2.55
#